data_cbee11748fe899e3e95c3301842bcdd5
#
_entry.id   cbee11748fe899e3e95c3301842bcdd5
#
_cell.length_a   1.000
_cell.length_b   1.000
_cell.length_c   1.000
_cell.angle_alpha   90.00
_cell.angle_beta   90.00
_cell.angle_gamma   90.00
#
_symmetry.space_group_name_H-M   'P 1'
#
loop_
_entity.id
_entity.type
_entity.pdbx_description
1 polymer ?
#
loop_
_entity_poly.entity_id
_entity_poly.type
_entity_poly.pdbx_seq_one_letter_code
_entity_poly.pdbx_strand_id
1 'polypeptide(L)'
;MTTQSRLPSMLAVGAITCAVALACCAHLQAQEFSPPDPSSIDAGEVHRIISVLADDDMRGRRAFTVDAERAAAFLAREFEAAGLEPLGCLQSYLQHFAVYSLQTESSRVVVDGVTLGADQVMVRAAEASLSWSTGDAPVVVVGPEDSPQEKVFPLLQGGGNALVLMHPQHQGMFTNLARFFGGASRSLEAGAGGALVLALVDASADATYEVEASATIREEPLMNVVGMIPGRRNDEFVLFSAHYDHIGIRPPVDGDSIANGANDDASGTTAVVILARYFAQRGTPERTLLFAAFTAEEGGGYGSRYFSTQLDPDQVVAMFNIEMIGKPAVEGPNTAWITGFERSSFGELLQEAVAGTEYSFYPDPYPDQNLFYRSDNATLARLGVPAHSISTTPIDVDRDYHRVSDHVETLDMAHLTNTIRAIAMGAERIVVGDATPTRVDPATVN
;
A
#
# COMPACT_ATOMS: atom_id res chain seq x y z
N MET A 1 2.53 72.79 -52.22
CA MET A 1 3.78 72.39 -52.91
C MET A 1 3.94 70.93 -52.39
N THR A 2 3.32 69.99 -53.11
CA THR A 2 3.83 69.18 -54.22
C THR A 2 5.18 68.62 -53.89
N THR A 3 5.30 67.32 -53.64
CA THR A 3 5.58 66.38 -54.72
C THR A 3 5.49 64.91 -54.12
N GLN A 4 4.81 64.16 -54.88
CA GLN A 4 4.80 62.73 -55.09
C GLN A 4 6.21 62.19 -55.42
N SER A 5 6.49 60.90 -55.07
CA SER A 5 6.86 59.89 -56.04
C SER A 5 7.23 58.59 -55.32
N ARG A 6 6.42 57.57 -55.56
CA ARG A 6 6.73 56.40 -56.40
C ARG A 6 7.55 55.27 -55.70
N LEU A 7 6.89 54.17 -55.49
CA LEU A 7 7.43 52.80 -55.47
C LEU A 7 8.11 52.41 -56.77
N PRO A 8 9.05 51.51 -56.76
CA PRO A 8 8.89 50.28 -57.54
C PRO A 8 9.10 49.00 -56.75
N SER A 9 8.20 48.10 -56.92
CA SER A 9 8.14 46.93 -57.77
C SER A 9 9.14 45.81 -57.42
N MET A 10 8.57 44.74 -56.98
CA MET A 10 8.79 43.29 -57.20
C MET A 10 10.23 42.83 -57.56
N LEU A 11 10.67 41.90 -56.71
CA LEU A 11 11.39 40.74 -57.29
C LEU A 11 11.04 39.48 -56.46
N ALA A 12 10.47 38.54 -57.15
CA ALA A 12 10.23 37.20 -56.75
C ALA A 12 11.54 36.43 -56.65
N VAL A 13 11.79 35.77 -55.54
CA VAL A 13 12.77 34.69 -55.43
C VAL A 13 12.15 33.59 -54.59
N GLY A 14 11.74 32.58 -55.20
CA GLY A 14 12.34 31.28 -55.20
C GLY A 14 11.74 30.38 -54.15
N ALA A 15 10.73 29.62 -54.53
CA ALA A 15 10.32 28.40 -53.84
C ALA A 15 11.52 27.43 -53.77
N ILE A 16 12.17 27.31 -52.62
CA ILE A 16 13.00 26.17 -52.32
C ILE A 16 12.13 25.20 -51.52
N THR A 17 11.64 24.20 -52.20
CA THR A 17 11.06 22.98 -51.75
C THR A 17 11.98 22.34 -50.71
N CYS A 18 11.61 22.40 -49.42
CA CYS A 18 12.09 21.48 -48.39
C CYS A 18 11.34 20.14 -48.53
N ALA A 19 11.78 19.37 -49.51
CA ALA A 19 11.39 17.98 -49.67
C ALA A 19 12.56 17.10 -49.23
N VAL A 20 12.89 17.11 -47.91
CA VAL A 20 13.74 16.09 -47.26
C VAL A 20 13.47 16.12 -45.77
N ALA A 21 12.38 15.53 -45.34
CA ALA A 21 12.17 15.10 -43.96
C ALA A 21 11.03 14.09 -43.86
N LEU A 22 10.93 13.18 -44.82
CA LEU A 22 9.97 12.06 -44.76
C LEU A 22 10.71 10.74 -45.03
N ALA A 23 11.70 10.44 -44.19
CA ALA A 23 12.35 9.14 -44.24
C ALA A 23 13.11 8.88 -42.94
N CYS A 24 12.42 8.95 -41.78
CA CYS A 24 12.85 8.32 -40.53
C CYS A 24 11.67 8.13 -39.56
N CYS A 25 10.48 7.82 -40.08
CA CYS A 25 9.57 6.97 -39.33
C CYS A 25 10.08 5.55 -39.50
N ALA A 26 11.15 5.20 -38.80
CA ALA A 26 11.41 3.81 -38.50
C ALA A 26 10.10 3.29 -37.90
N HIS A 27 9.46 2.38 -38.62
CA HIS A 27 8.47 1.52 -38.05
C HIS A 27 9.19 0.78 -36.90
N LEU A 28 9.08 1.28 -35.67
CA LEU A 28 9.16 0.43 -34.50
C LEU A 28 7.97 -0.54 -34.69
N GLN A 29 8.23 -1.65 -35.37
CA GLN A 29 7.34 -2.78 -35.33
C GLN A 29 7.25 -3.10 -33.86
N ALA A 30 6.07 -2.87 -33.26
CA ALA A 30 5.80 -3.32 -31.90
C ALA A 30 6.17 -4.81 -31.88
N GLN A 31 7.19 -5.15 -31.09
CA GLN A 31 7.63 -6.54 -30.96
C GLN A 31 6.43 -7.31 -30.44
N GLU A 32 6.07 -8.40 -31.13
CA GLU A 32 4.97 -9.26 -30.70
C GLU A 32 5.29 -9.77 -29.30
N PHE A 33 4.29 -9.73 -28.39
CA PHE A 33 4.44 -10.27 -27.04
C PHE A 33 4.71 -11.78 -27.14
N SER A 34 5.86 -12.22 -26.65
CA SER A 34 6.27 -13.64 -26.70
C SER A 34 5.60 -14.44 -25.60
N PRO A 35 5.24 -15.71 -25.83
CA PRO A 35 4.83 -16.59 -24.74
C PRO A 35 5.90 -16.63 -23.64
N PRO A 36 5.52 -16.62 -22.38
CA PRO A 36 6.47 -16.61 -21.28
C PRO A 36 7.22 -17.94 -21.17
N ASP A 37 8.49 -17.82 -20.85
CA ASP A 37 9.28 -18.93 -20.32
C ASP A 37 9.68 -18.59 -18.89
N PRO A 38 8.90 -19.00 -17.88
CA PRO A 38 9.18 -18.68 -16.47
C PRO A 38 10.54 -19.19 -16.00
N SER A 39 11.12 -20.21 -16.69
CA SER A 39 12.46 -20.71 -16.36
C SER A 39 13.56 -19.64 -16.58
N SER A 40 13.28 -18.61 -17.36
CA SER A 40 14.19 -17.45 -17.56
C SER A 40 14.30 -16.54 -16.34
N ILE A 41 13.44 -16.70 -15.33
CA ILE A 41 13.58 -15.99 -14.05
C ILE A 41 14.81 -16.53 -13.32
N ASP A 42 15.83 -15.66 -13.17
CA ASP A 42 17.12 -16.02 -12.61
C ASP A 42 17.11 -15.97 -11.07
N ALA A 43 17.35 -17.11 -10.44
CA ALA A 43 17.46 -17.23 -8.99
C ALA A 43 18.59 -16.36 -8.39
N GLY A 44 19.66 -16.10 -9.14
CA GLY A 44 20.74 -15.21 -8.72
C GLY A 44 20.27 -13.76 -8.59
N GLU A 45 19.43 -13.28 -9.51
CA GLU A 45 18.83 -11.94 -9.43
C GLU A 45 17.79 -11.85 -8.31
N VAL A 46 16.98 -12.88 -8.10
CA VAL A 46 16.07 -12.97 -6.94
C VAL A 46 16.86 -12.80 -5.65
N HIS A 47 17.93 -13.59 -5.47
CA HIS A 47 18.78 -13.53 -4.29
C HIS A 47 19.46 -12.15 -4.15
N ARG A 48 19.96 -11.56 -5.25
CA ARG A 48 20.61 -10.23 -5.22
C ARG A 48 19.67 -9.15 -4.70
N ILE A 49 18.43 -9.10 -5.22
CA ILE A 49 17.49 -8.03 -4.85
C ILE A 49 17.04 -8.16 -3.40
N ILE A 50 16.64 -9.37 -2.98
CA ILE A 50 16.18 -9.56 -1.60
C ILE A 50 17.30 -9.35 -0.59
N SER A 51 18.54 -9.75 -0.91
CA SER A 51 19.70 -9.51 -0.04
C SER A 51 19.99 -8.02 0.14
N VAL A 52 19.73 -7.17 -0.83
CA VAL A 52 19.85 -5.72 -0.67
C VAL A 52 18.72 -5.16 0.17
N LEU A 53 17.47 -5.56 -0.10
CA LEU A 53 16.31 -5.04 0.63
C LEU A 53 16.32 -5.43 2.11
N ALA A 54 16.74 -6.65 2.42
CA ALA A 54 16.79 -7.18 3.78
C ALA A 54 18.17 -7.06 4.44
N ASP A 55 19.08 -6.25 3.88
CA ASP A 55 20.38 -5.97 4.48
C ASP A 55 20.26 -5.06 5.71
N ASP A 56 21.18 -5.21 6.66
CA ASP A 56 21.26 -4.37 7.86
C ASP A 56 21.42 -2.89 7.53
N ASP A 57 22.05 -2.55 6.40
CA ASP A 57 22.17 -1.17 5.92
C ASP A 57 20.83 -0.53 5.59
N MET A 58 19.80 -1.32 5.31
CA MET A 58 18.42 -0.85 5.11
C MET A 58 17.67 -0.61 6.43
N ARG A 59 18.22 -1.04 7.57
CA ARG A 59 17.72 -0.80 8.92
C ARG A 59 16.23 -1.11 9.11
N GLY A 60 15.74 -2.15 8.40
CA GLY A 60 14.35 -2.58 8.44
C GLY A 60 13.36 -1.60 7.79
N ARG A 61 13.80 -0.70 6.93
CA ARG A 61 13.00 0.11 5.97
C ARG A 61 11.76 0.78 6.56
N ARG A 62 11.80 1.17 7.83
CA ARG A 62 10.61 1.72 8.50
C ARG A 62 10.09 2.95 7.78
N ALA A 63 8.78 2.96 7.49
CA ALA A 63 8.10 4.13 6.93
C ALA A 63 8.35 5.41 7.76
N PHE A 64 8.30 6.58 7.12
CA PHE A 64 8.60 7.89 7.73
C PHE A 64 10.07 8.03 8.17
N THR A 65 11.00 7.28 7.59
CA THR A 65 12.44 7.38 7.88
C THR A 65 13.27 7.40 6.60
N VAL A 66 14.49 7.92 6.71
CA VAL A 66 15.47 7.89 5.61
C VAL A 66 15.83 6.47 5.16
N ASP A 67 15.55 5.46 5.99
CA ASP A 67 15.82 4.06 5.65
C ASP A 67 14.82 3.56 4.60
N ALA A 68 13.52 3.93 4.72
CA ALA A 68 12.52 3.69 3.68
C ALA A 68 12.83 4.47 2.39
N GLU A 69 13.31 5.73 2.49
CA GLU A 69 13.73 6.51 1.31
C GLU A 69 14.89 5.83 0.56
N ARG A 70 15.82 5.20 1.30
CA ARG A 70 16.95 4.45 0.72
C ARG A 70 16.45 3.23 -0.06
N ALA A 71 15.47 2.49 0.48
CA ALA A 71 14.84 1.37 -0.19
C ALA A 71 14.08 1.81 -1.44
N ALA A 72 13.30 2.90 -1.35
CA ALA A 72 12.60 3.49 -2.50
C ALA A 72 13.58 3.89 -3.63
N ALA A 73 14.69 4.53 -3.27
CA ALA A 73 15.72 4.90 -4.25
C ALA A 73 16.41 3.69 -4.90
N PHE A 74 16.57 2.58 -4.17
CA PHE A 74 17.05 1.32 -4.73
C PHE A 74 16.04 0.76 -5.73
N LEU A 75 14.77 0.65 -5.34
CA LEU A 75 13.70 0.12 -6.19
C LEU A 75 13.48 0.96 -7.46
N ALA A 76 13.55 2.29 -7.36
CA ALA A 76 13.46 3.16 -8.52
C ALA A 76 14.56 2.86 -9.55
N ARG A 77 15.81 2.61 -9.10
CA ARG A 77 16.89 2.19 -10.00
C ARG A 77 16.67 0.81 -10.61
N GLU A 78 16.07 -0.12 -9.85
CA GLU A 78 15.74 -1.45 -10.37
C GLU A 78 14.65 -1.38 -11.44
N PHE A 79 13.65 -0.50 -11.30
CA PHE A 79 12.62 -0.26 -12.31
C PHE A 79 13.21 0.41 -13.57
N GLU A 80 14.09 1.40 -13.39
CA GLU A 80 14.85 2.00 -14.51
C GLU A 80 15.67 0.96 -15.25
N ALA A 81 16.41 0.12 -14.52
CA ALA A 81 17.23 -0.95 -15.11
C ALA A 81 16.38 -2.04 -15.80
N ALA A 82 15.15 -2.25 -15.37
CA ALA A 82 14.20 -3.13 -16.04
C ALA A 82 13.62 -2.52 -17.33
N GLY A 83 13.80 -1.21 -17.55
CA GLY A 83 13.29 -0.51 -18.72
C GLY A 83 11.82 -0.12 -18.63
N LEU A 84 11.28 0.02 -17.42
CA LEU A 84 9.93 0.53 -17.20
C LEU A 84 9.85 2.02 -17.55
N GLU A 85 8.63 2.48 -17.79
CA GLU A 85 8.32 3.91 -17.87
C GLU A 85 7.73 4.41 -16.53
N PRO A 86 7.98 5.67 -16.12
CA PRO A 86 7.24 6.29 -15.03
C PRO A 86 5.74 6.32 -15.30
N LEU A 87 4.90 6.14 -14.27
CA LEU A 87 3.45 6.13 -14.42
C LEU A 87 2.92 7.53 -14.81
N GLY A 88 2.23 7.61 -15.94
CA GLY A 88 1.47 8.79 -16.36
C GLY A 88 2.33 10.04 -16.44
N CYS A 89 2.01 11.07 -15.63
CA CYS A 89 2.73 12.36 -15.62
C CYS A 89 3.87 12.42 -14.58
N LEU A 90 4.20 11.33 -13.91
CA LEU A 90 5.32 11.31 -12.97
C LEU A 90 6.65 11.58 -13.71
N GLN A 91 7.53 12.37 -13.08
CA GLN A 91 8.85 12.69 -13.64
C GLN A 91 9.91 11.63 -13.31
N SER A 92 9.58 10.68 -12.42
CA SER A 92 10.42 9.57 -11.98
C SER A 92 9.53 8.42 -11.53
N TYR A 93 10.14 7.32 -11.08
CA TYR A 93 9.40 6.19 -10.50
C TYR A 93 8.88 6.48 -9.09
N LEU A 94 9.24 7.63 -8.48
CA LEU A 94 8.81 8.01 -7.14
C LEU A 94 7.49 8.78 -7.20
N GLN A 95 6.43 8.18 -6.68
CA GLN A 95 5.13 8.82 -6.49
C GLN A 95 5.08 9.43 -5.09
N HIS A 96 5.43 10.73 -5.00
CA HIS A 96 5.43 11.46 -3.74
C HIS A 96 4.02 11.82 -3.29
N PHE A 97 3.79 11.71 -1.98
CA PHE A 97 2.57 12.15 -1.32
C PHE A 97 2.86 12.54 0.14
N ALA A 98 1.87 13.09 0.81
CA ALA A 98 1.99 13.47 2.21
C ALA A 98 0.99 12.70 3.07
N VAL A 99 1.40 12.44 4.30
CA VAL A 99 0.55 12.01 5.40
C VAL A 99 0.60 13.10 6.46
N TYR A 100 -0.55 13.48 6.97
CA TYR A 100 -0.68 14.51 8.01
C TYR A 100 -0.79 13.85 9.37
N SER A 101 0.17 14.12 10.26
CA SER A 101 0.12 13.68 11.65
C SER A 101 -0.40 14.79 12.53
N LEU A 102 -1.37 14.48 13.40
CA LEU A 102 -1.86 15.36 14.44
C LEU A 102 -1.40 14.81 15.80
N GLN A 103 -0.68 15.65 16.52
CA GLN A 103 -0.27 15.38 17.91
C GLN A 103 -0.94 16.35 18.85
N THR A 104 -1.75 15.84 19.78
CA THR A 104 -2.32 16.67 20.85
C THR A 104 -1.19 17.11 21.78
N GLU A 105 -1.04 18.43 21.96
CA GLU A 105 -0.01 19.04 22.79
C GLU A 105 -0.53 19.37 24.20
N SER A 106 -1.78 19.81 24.27
CA SER A 106 -2.44 20.13 25.53
C SER A 106 -3.92 19.82 25.48
N SER A 107 -4.50 19.46 26.60
CA SER A 107 -5.94 19.28 26.74
C SER A 107 -6.41 19.68 28.13
N ARG A 108 -7.63 20.21 28.18
CA ARG A 108 -8.40 20.47 29.40
C ARG A 108 -9.80 19.90 29.20
N VAL A 109 -10.21 19.01 30.06
CA VAL A 109 -11.55 18.41 30.04
C VAL A 109 -12.20 18.65 31.40
N VAL A 110 -13.41 19.20 31.37
CA VAL A 110 -14.25 19.44 32.54
C VAL A 110 -15.52 18.64 32.35
N VAL A 111 -15.94 17.89 33.36
CA VAL A 111 -17.21 17.16 33.38
C VAL A 111 -17.94 17.55 34.68
N ASP A 112 -19.18 18.02 34.59
CA ASP A 112 -20.00 18.49 35.69
C ASP A 112 -19.27 19.50 36.61
N GLY A 113 -18.51 20.42 35.99
CA GLY A 113 -17.74 21.44 36.68
C GLY A 113 -16.44 20.96 37.32
N VAL A 114 -16.08 19.70 37.18
CA VAL A 114 -14.83 19.09 37.70
C VAL A 114 -13.80 18.97 36.60
N THR A 115 -12.65 19.62 36.76
CA THR A 115 -11.52 19.45 35.83
C THR A 115 -10.85 18.09 36.09
N LEU A 116 -10.75 17.27 35.03
CA LEU A 116 -10.13 15.94 35.09
C LEU A 116 -8.60 16.05 35.05
N GLY A 117 -7.94 15.10 35.70
CA GLY A 117 -6.47 14.97 35.66
C GLY A 117 -5.98 14.43 34.31
N ALA A 118 -4.70 14.68 34.00
CA ALA A 118 -4.10 14.22 32.73
C ALA A 118 -4.08 12.68 32.58
N ASP A 119 -4.10 11.96 33.68
CA ASP A 119 -4.20 10.50 33.74
C ASP A 119 -5.63 9.95 33.56
N GLN A 120 -6.61 10.84 33.53
CA GLN A 120 -8.04 10.54 33.32
C GLN A 120 -8.52 10.95 31.92
N VAL A 121 -7.67 11.55 31.10
CA VAL A 121 -8.08 12.11 29.81
C VAL A 121 -7.20 11.61 28.67
N MET A 122 -7.83 11.22 27.59
CA MET A 122 -7.17 11.03 26.29
C MET A 122 -7.91 11.87 25.25
N VAL A 123 -7.19 12.73 24.54
CA VAL A 123 -7.74 13.53 23.43
C VAL A 123 -7.01 13.19 22.15
N ARG A 124 -7.76 12.73 21.19
CA ARG A 124 -7.33 12.61 19.79
C ARG A 124 -8.02 13.72 19.01
N ALA A 125 -7.32 14.83 18.80
CA ALA A 125 -7.84 15.96 18.05
C ALA A 125 -7.95 15.63 16.54
N ALA A 126 -8.87 16.29 15.85
CA ALA A 126 -8.99 16.25 14.39
C ALA A 126 -8.44 17.53 13.75
N GLU A 127 -8.32 18.61 14.50
CA GLU A 127 -7.86 19.94 14.06
C GLU A 127 -6.82 20.50 15.03
N ALA A 128 -6.15 21.58 14.62
CA ALA A 128 -5.12 22.22 15.44
C ALA A 128 -5.67 22.80 16.77
N SER A 129 -6.95 23.06 16.86
CA SER A 129 -7.63 23.48 18.07
C SER A 129 -8.99 22.80 18.19
N LEU A 130 -9.30 22.32 19.39
CA LEU A 130 -10.58 21.74 19.74
C LEU A 130 -11.20 22.58 20.86
N SER A 131 -12.47 22.97 20.69
CA SER A 131 -13.22 23.66 21.73
C SER A 131 -14.66 23.16 21.67
N TRP A 132 -15.06 22.37 22.66
CA TRP A 132 -16.41 21.84 22.81
C TRP A 132 -17.04 22.27 24.12
N SER A 133 -18.32 22.54 24.07
CA SER A 133 -19.24 22.65 25.20
C SER A 133 -20.35 21.65 25.10
N THR A 134 -21.12 21.51 26.17
CA THR A 134 -22.25 20.55 26.23
C THR A 134 -23.16 20.68 25.00
N GLY A 135 -23.28 19.59 24.25
CA GLY A 135 -24.08 19.50 23.02
C GLY A 135 -23.27 19.57 21.72
N ASP A 136 -21.98 19.93 21.75
CA ASP A 136 -21.16 20.04 20.52
C ASP A 136 -20.69 18.67 20.00
N ALA A 137 -20.66 17.64 20.83
CA ALA A 137 -20.33 16.29 20.43
C ALA A 137 -21.28 15.26 21.07
N PRO A 138 -21.55 14.13 20.39
CA PRO A 138 -22.26 13.01 20.98
C PRO A 138 -21.52 12.48 22.22
N VAL A 139 -22.29 12.18 23.28
CA VAL A 139 -21.76 11.57 24.50
C VAL A 139 -22.05 10.07 24.49
N VAL A 140 -21.01 9.28 24.66
CA VAL A 140 -21.09 7.83 24.80
C VAL A 140 -20.70 7.45 26.23
N VAL A 141 -21.59 6.80 26.95
CA VAL A 141 -21.30 6.33 28.30
C VAL A 141 -20.89 4.86 28.28
N VAL A 142 -19.75 4.57 28.90
CA VAL A 142 -19.26 3.20 29.16
C VAL A 142 -19.39 2.98 30.67
N GLY A 143 -20.51 2.41 31.07
CA GLY A 143 -20.84 2.09 32.48
C GLY A 143 -20.01 0.91 32.99
N PRO A 144 -20.13 0.57 34.31
CA PRO A 144 -19.30 -0.46 34.94
C PRO A 144 -19.46 -1.85 34.33
N GLU A 145 -20.65 -2.18 33.81
CA GLU A 145 -20.96 -3.51 33.26
C GLU A 145 -20.84 -3.54 31.71
N ASP A 146 -20.50 -2.41 31.05
CA ASP A 146 -20.39 -2.33 29.61
C ASP A 146 -19.05 -2.89 29.11
N SER A 147 -19.03 -3.33 27.85
CA SER A 147 -17.80 -3.65 27.11
C SER A 147 -17.20 -2.39 26.49
N PRO A 148 -16.04 -1.90 26.99
CA PRO A 148 -15.37 -0.76 26.35
C PRO A 148 -14.99 -1.03 24.91
N GLN A 149 -14.63 -2.28 24.54
CA GLN A 149 -14.28 -2.67 23.18
C GLN A 149 -15.45 -2.43 22.23
N GLU A 150 -16.64 -2.88 22.58
CA GLU A 150 -17.82 -2.74 21.72
C GLU A 150 -18.26 -1.28 21.52
N LYS A 151 -18.06 -0.43 22.54
CA LYS A 151 -18.49 0.97 22.49
C LYS A 151 -17.43 1.92 21.93
N VAL A 152 -16.14 1.67 22.16
CA VAL A 152 -15.06 2.60 21.82
C VAL A 152 -14.40 2.28 20.46
N PHE A 153 -14.20 0.99 20.12
CA PHE A 153 -13.53 0.64 18.87
C PHE A 153 -14.24 1.14 17.60
N PRO A 154 -15.58 1.08 17.51
CA PRO A 154 -16.28 1.67 16.36
C PRO A 154 -16.04 3.18 16.22
N LEU A 155 -15.86 3.92 17.31
CA LEU A 155 -15.56 5.35 17.29
C LEU A 155 -14.13 5.63 16.82
N LEU A 156 -13.18 4.77 17.18
CA LEU A 156 -11.79 4.87 16.72
C LEU A 156 -11.66 4.64 15.20
N GLN A 157 -12.55 3.83 14.63
CA GLN A 157 -12.59 3.48 13.20
C GLN A 157 -13.51 4.42 12.39
N GLY A 158 -14.60 4.87 12.99
CA GLY A 158 -15.68 5.56 12.27
C GLY A 158 -15.46 7.05 11.99
N GLY A 159 -14.43 7.68 12.57
CA GLY A 159 -14.01 9.06 12.24
C GLY A 159 -14.98 10.18 12.65
N GLY A 160 -15.99 9.94 13.47
CA GLY A 160 -16.91 10.98 14.00
C GLY A 160 -16.42 11.63 15.28
N ASN A 161 -16.96 12.84 15.60
CA ASN A 161 -16.74 13.48 16.91
C ASN A 161 -17.45 12.67 18.01
N ALA A 162 -16.77 12.43 19.15
CA ALA A 162 -17.41 11.82 20.31
C ALA A 162 -16.69 12.17 21.62
N LEU A 163 -17.46 12.37 22.68
CA LEU A 163 -16.99 12.36 24.06
C LEU A 163 -17.41 11.02 24.70
N VAL A 164 -16.44 10.24 25.14
CA VAL A 164 -16.67 8.98 25.83
C VAL A 164 -16.44 9.18 27.32
N LEU A 165 -17.48 8.99 28.13
CA LEU A 165 -17.41 8.99 29.60
C LEU A 165 -17.27 7.53 30.05
N MET A 166 -16.09 7.16 30.49
CA MET A 166 -15.74 5.78 30.85
C MET A 166 -15.67 5.63 32.37
N HIS A 167 -16.45 4.71 32.93
CA HIS A 167 -16.44 4.45 34.34
C HIS A 167 -15.04 4.03 34.85
N PRO A 168 -14.58 4.53 36.03
CA PRO A 168 -13.24 4.26 36.59
C PRO A 168 -12.89 2.77 36.75
N GLN A 169 -13.89 1.88 36.83
CA GLN A 169 -13.67 0.42 36.84
C GLN A 169 -12.90 -0.06 35.60
N HIS A 170 -12.99 0.65 34.46
CA HIS A 170 -12.31 0.33 33.23
C HIS A 170 -10.92 0.98 33.08
N GLN A 171 -10.31 1.47 34.18
CA GLN A 171 -9.00 2.16 34.13
C GLN A 171 -7.92 1.38 33.38
N GLY A 172 -7.86 0.06 33.53
CA GLY A 172 -6.88 -0.76 32.81
C GLY A 172 -7.05 -0.69 31.29
N MET A 173 -8.29 -0.74 30.80
CA MET A 173 -8.60 -0.58 29.38
C MET A 173 -8.34 0.85 28.92
N PHE A 174 -8.75 1.87 29.69
CA PHE A 174 -8.47 3.27 29.41
C PHE A 174 -6.95 3.52 29.24
N THR A 175 -6.13 3.01 30.16
CA THR A 175 -4.67 3.14 30.08
C THR A 175 -4.09 2.51 28.80
N ASN A 176 -4.61 1.35 28.39
CA ASN A 176 -4.22 0.70 27.15
C ASN A 176 -4.64 1.55 25.93
N LEU A 177 -5.88 2.02 25.90
CA LEU A 177 -6.37 2.90 24.82
C LEU A 177 -5.54 4.19 24.72
N ALA A 178 -5.28 4.85 25.84
CA ALA A 178 -4.45 6.07 25.90
C ALA A 178 -3.02 5.80 25.41
N ARG A 179 -2.43 4.66 25.75
CA ARG A 179 -1.10 4.27 25.27
C ARG A 179 -1.04 4.00 23.77
N PHE A 180 -2.06 3.34 23.20
CA PHE A 180 -2.06 2.94 21.79
C PHE A 180 -2.59 4.06 20.86
N PHE A 181 -3.58 4.81 21.30
CA PHE A 181 -4.30 5.80 20.47
C PHE A 181 -4.12 7.25 20.92
N GLY A 182 -3.48 7.51 22.06
CA GLY A 182 -3.18 8.87 22.53
C GLY A 182 -1.94 9.50 21.87
N GLY A 183 -1.24 8.77 21.00
CA GLY A 183 -0.16 9.30 20.20
C GLY A 183 -0.65 10.13 19.01
N ALA A 184 0.27 10.49 18.10
CA ALA A 184 -0.10 11.18 16.87
C ALA A 184 -1.05 10.32 16.02
N SER A 185 -2.19 10.88 15.63
CA SER A 185 -3.05 10.29 14.62
C SER A 185 -2.54 10.66 13.23
N ARG A 186 -2.68 9.77 12.25
CA ARG A 186 -2.25 10.02 10.88
C ARG A 186 -3.40 9.85 9.89
N SER A 187 -3.40 10.67 8.83
CA SER A 187 -4.37 10.60 7.73
C SER A 187 -3.76 11.13 6.43
N LEU A 188 -4.34 10.74 5.28
CA LEU A 188 -3.94 11.26 3.97
C LEU A 188 -4.43 12.70 3.73
N GLU A 189 -5.40 13.16 4.49
CA GLU A 189 -5.95 14.51 4.39
C GLU A 189 -5.78 15.22 5.74
N ALA A 190 -5.37 16.48 5.69
CA ALA A 190 -5.28 17.31 6.89
C ALA A 190 -6.68 17.51 7.50
N GLY A 191 -6.84 17.19 8.76
CA GLY A 191 -8.13 17.34 9.45
C GLY A 191 -9.17 16.26 9.10
N ALA A 192 -8.77 15.19 8.44
CA ALA A 192 -9.67 14.07 8.18
C ALA A 192 -10.03 13.32 9.48
N GLY A 193 -11.28 12.97 9.62
CA GLY A 193 -11.82 12.28 10.79
C GLY A 193 -12.41 13.22 11.84
N GLY A 194 -12.95 12.63 12.89
CA GLY A 194 -13.51 13.34 14.04
C GLY A 194 -12.56 13.36 15.25
N ALA A 195 -12.77 14.29 16.13
CA ALA A 195 -12.09 14.33 17.41
C ALA A 195 -12.73 13.32 18.38
N LEU A 196 -11.90 12.54 19.06
CA LEU A 196 -12.33 11.59 20.09
C LEU A 196 -11.73 11.96 21.43
N VAL A 197 -12.59 12.19 22.40
CA VAL A 197 -12.20 12.48 23.79
C VAL A 197 -12.66 11.34 24.67
N LEU A 198 -11.74 10.68 25.37
CA LEU A 198 -12.05 9.70 26.40
C LEU A 198 -11.78 10.35 27.75
N ALA A 199 -12.77 10.30 28.63
CA ALA A 199 -12.71 10.80 30.00
C ALA A 199 -13.02 9.66 30.98
N LEU A 200 -12.06 9.35 31.86
CA LEU A 200 -12.22 8.32 32.88
C LEU A 200 -12.95 8.93 34.09
N VAL A 201 -14.26 8.86 34.07
CA VAL A 201 -15.12 9.49 35.05
C VAL A 201 -16.47 8.76 35.17
N ASP A 202 -17.03 8.67 36.35
CA ASP A 202 -18.39 8.20 36.57
C ASP A 202 -19.38 9.36 36.37
N ALA A 203 -19.99 9.40 35.21
CA ALA A 203 -20.92 10.46 34.80
C ALA A 203 -21.98 9.92 33.84
N SER A 204 -23.12 10.58 33.77
CA SER A 204 -24.25 10.21 32.92
C SER A 204 -24.19 10.87 31.54
N ALA A 205 -25.04 10.45 30.61
CA ALA A 205 -25.07 10.99 29.26
C ALA A 205 -25.54 12.45 29.18
N ASP A 206 -26.19 12.95 30.19
CA ASP A 206 -26.65 14.33 30.35
C ASP A 206 -25.67 15.21 31.15
N ALA A 207 -24.47 14.71 31.45
CA ALA A 207 -23.41 15.45 32.10
C ALA A 207 -23.04 16.69 31.27
N THR A 208 -22.78 17.80 31.97
CA THR A 208 -22.22 19.00 31.33
C THR A 208 -20.73 18.81 31.07
N TYR A 209 -20.23 19.33 29.96
CA TYR A 209 -18.82 19.22 29.67
C TYR A 209 -18.24 20.44 28.95
N GLU A 210 -16.97 20.67 29.17
CA GLU A 210 -16.11 21.55 28.40
C GLU A 210 -14.85 20.80 28.00
N VAL A 211 -14.46 20.88 26.72
CA VAL A 211 -13.21 20.31 26.20
C VAL A 211 -12.46 21.41 25.46
N GLU A 212 -11.23 21.63 25.85
CA GLU A 212 -10.28 22.46 25.13
C GLU A 212 -9.04 21.61 24.82
N ALA A 213 -8.55 21.63 23.58
CA ALA A 213 -7.27 21.04 23.25
C ALA A 213 -6.57 21.81 22.14
N SER A 214 -5.23 21.76 22.16
CA SER A 214 -4.39 22.20 21.06
C SER A 214 -3.61 21.03 20.49
N ALA A 215 -3.41 21.01 19.17
CA ALA A 215 -2.66 19.98 18.47
C ALA A 215 -1.72 20.62 17.45
N THR A 216 -0.59 19.95 17.23
CA THR A 216 0.33 20.28 16.14
C THR A 216 0.02 19.38 14.96
N ILE A 217 -0.15 20.00 13.78
CA ILE A 217 -0.26 19.28 12.51
C ILE A 217 1.10 19.32 11.85
N ARG A 218 1.60 18.15 11.43
CA ARG A 218 2.84 18.01 10.66
C ARG A 218 2.55 17.26 9.38
N GLU A 219 3.14 17.75 8.28
CA GLU A 219 3.18 17.04 7.01
C GLU A 219 4.39 16.11 6.99
N GLU A 220 4.15 14.82 6.82
CA GLU A 220 5.16 13.77 6.79
C GLU A 220 5.22 13.23 5.35
N PRO A 221 6.30 13.50 4.59
CA PRO A 221 6.40 13.04 3.21
C PRO A 221 6.62 11.53 3.14
N LEU A 222 5.98 10.90 2.16
CA LEU A 222 6.15 9.52 1.80
C LEU A 222 6.27 9.37 0.28
N MET A 223 6.66 8.19 -0.18
CA MET A 223 6.71 7.89 -1.61
C MET A 223 6.46 6.41 -1.88
N ASN A 224 5.60 6.11 -2.83
CA ASN A 224 5.55 4.81 -3.48
C ASN A 224 6.58 4.76 -4.60
N VAL A 225 6.96 3.55 -5.01
CA VAL A 225 7.76 3.35 -6.22
C VAL A 225 6.86 2.70 -7.26
N VAL A 226 6.63 3.39 -8.38
CA VAL A 226 5.65 2.94 -9.39
C VAL A 226 6.26 3.07 -10.78
N GLY A 227 6.14 2.01 -11.56
CA GLY A 227 6.55 1.96 -12.95
C GLY A 227 5.52 1.23 -13.80
N MET A 228 5.60 1.40 -15.12
CA MET A 228 4.68 0.73 -16.03
C MET A 228 5.39 0.18 -17.28
N ILE A 229 4.78 -0.83 -17.89
CA ILE A 229 5.03 -1.27 -19.25
C ILE A 229 3.77 -0.95 -20.04
N PRO A 230 3.82 0.02 -21.00
CA PRO A 230 2.65 0.37 -21.80
C PRO A 230 2.16 -0.81 -22.61
N GLY A 231 0.85 -1.08 -22.54
CA GLY A 231 0.16 -2.08 -23.33
C GLY A 231 -0.46 -1.49 -24.60
N ARG A 232 -1.05 -2.35 -25.44
CA ARG A 232 -1.87 -1.93 -26.59
C ARG A 232 -3.18 -1.30 -26.13
N ARG A 233 -3.76 -1.80 -25.02
CA ARG A 233 -4.89 -1.20 -24.31
C ARG A 233 -4.33 -0.32 -23.20
N ASN A 234 -4.54 0.97 -23.30
CA ASN A 234 -4.05 1.96 -22.34
C ASN A 234 -5.11 2.32 -21.27
N ASP A 235 -6.26 1.69 -21.32
CA ASP A 235 -7.40 1.83 -20.43
C ASP A 235 -7.69 0.55 -19.61
N GLU A 236 -6.86 -0.49 -19.76
CA GLU A 236 -6.91 -1.71 -18.96
C GLU A 236 -5.56 -1.95 -18.28
N PHE A 237 -5.57 -2.01 -16.96
CA PHE A 237 -4.36 -2.17 -16.15
C PHE A 237 -4.31 -3.51 -15.41
N VAL A 238 -3.15 -4.16 -15.42
CA VAL A 238 -2.81 -5.27 -14.54
C VAL A 238 -1.74 -4.79 -13.56
N LEU A 239 -2.04 -4.81 -12.27
CA LEU A 239 -1.17 -4.31 -11.23
C LEU A 239 -0.47 -5.46 -10.50
N PHE A 240 0.85 -5.39 -10.40
CA PHE A 240 1.68 -6.21 -9.52
C PHE A 240 2.20 -5.32 -8.39
N SER A 241 1.94 -5.71 -7.14
CA SER A 241 2.29 -4.88 -5.99
C SER A 241 2.82 -5.70 -4.81
N ALA A 242 3.52 -5.02 -3.94
CA ALA A 242 4.02 -5.47 -2.65
C ALA A 242 4.34 -4.23 -1.80
N HIS A 243 4.61 -4.37 -0.50
CA HIS A 243 5.10 -3.26 0.28
C HIS A 243 6.60 -3.37 0.54
N TYR A 244 7.29 -2.21 0.52
CA TYR A 244 8.74 -2.22 0.71
C TYR A 244 9.19 -1.75 2.09
N ASP A 245 8.29 -1.17 2.89
CA ASP A 245 8.58 -0.85 4.29
C ASP A 245 8.49 -2.07 5.20
N HIS A 246 9.07 -1.94 6.40
CA HIS A 246 8.89 -2.89 7.48
C HIS A 246 8.99 -2.17 8.82
N ILE A 247 9.10 -2.88 9.93
CA ILE A 247 8.94 -2.31 11.28
C ILE A 247 10.21 -1.65 11.85
N GLY A 248 11.35 -1.73 11.16
CA GLY A 248 12.57 -0.98 11.49
C GLY A 248 13.32 -1.51 12.70
N ILE A 249 13.86 -0.58 13.49
CA ILE A 249 14.64 -0.90 14.69
C ILE A 249 13.73 -1.23 15.87
N ARG A 250 13.99 -2.35 16.53
CA ARG A 250 13.22 -2.90 17.66
C ARG A 250 14.09 -3.00 18.91
N PRO A 251 13.50 -3.21 20.09
CA PRO A 251 14.26 -3.63 21.25
C PRO A 251 15.08 -4.88 20.93
N PRO A 252 16.37 -4.94 21.33
CA PRO A 252 17.26 -6.02 20.91
C PRO A 252 16.81 -7.38 21.48
N VAL A 253 16.92 -8.42 20.64
CA VAL A 253 16.75 -9.82 20.99
C VAL A 253 18.07 -10.53 20.65
N ASP A 254 18.70 -11.16 21.62
CA ASP A 254 20.02 -11.84 21.47
C ASP A 254 21.12 -10.94 20.86
N GLY A 255 21.00 -9.61 21.04
CA GLY A 255 21.97 -8.63 20.55
C GLY A 255 21.59 -8.02 19.20
N ASP A 256 20.61 -8.54 18.51
CA ASP A 256 20.06 -8.01 17.26
C ASP A 256 18.84 -7.11 17.53
N SER A 257 18.77 -5.96 16.82
CA SER A 257 17.71 -4.97 16.95
C SER A 257 17.08 -4.58 15.61
N ILE A 258 17.59 -5.11 14.49
CA ILE A 258 17.12 -4.77 13.16
C ILE A 258 16.09 -5.80 12.73
N ALA A 259 14.83 -5.40 12.55
CA ALA A 259 13.86 -6.23 11.88
C ALA A 259 14.05 -6.07 10.37
N ASN A 260 14.83 -6.97 9.76
CA ASN A 260 15.19 -6.87 8.34
C ASN A 260 14.00 -7.08 7.42
N GLY A 261 12.97 -7.84 7.84
CA GLY A 261 11.77 -8.07 7.05
C GLY A 261 12.08 -8.73 5.72
N ALA A 262 12.82 -9.84 5.76
CA ALA A 262 13.20 -10.56 4.54
C ALA A 262 12.00 -11.25 3.90
N ASN A 263 11.18 -11.90 4.72
CA ASN A 263 9.93 -12.49 4.27
C ASN A 263 8.84 -11.41 4.16
N ASP A 264 8.74 -10.53 5.13
CA ASP A 264 7.75 -9.46 5.30
C ASP A 264 8.38 -8.07 5.04
N ASP A 265 8.27 -7.43 3.86
CA ASP A 265 7.81 -8.01 2.62
C ASP A 265 8.86 -7.75 1.51
N ALA A 266 10.17 -7.92 1.89
CA ALA A 266 11.21 -7.87 0.87
C ALA A 266 11.03 -9.01 -0.15
N SER A 267 10.38 -10.13 0.22
CA SER A 267 10.11 -11.25 -0.66
C SER A 267 9.11 -10.89 -1.77
N GLY A 268 7.98 -10.26 -1.42
CA GLY A 268 7.00 -9.77 -2.39
C GLY A 268 7.53 -8.60 -3.20
N THR A 269 8.22 -7.64 -2.55
CA THR A 269 8.85 -6.51 -3.26
C THR A 269 9.89 -7.00 -4.28
N THR A 270 10.68 -8.03 -3.94
CA THR A 270 11.59 -8.69 -4.89
C THR A 270 10.82 -9.29 -6.06
N ALA A 271 9.70 -9.97 -5.81
CA ALA A 271 8.87 -10.53 -6.86
C ALA A 271 8.36 -9.45 -7.83
N VAL A 272 7.91 -8.30 -7.33
CA VAL A 272 7.46 -7.17 -8.17
C VAL A 272 8.57 -6.72 -9.12
N VAL A 273 9.81 -6.55 -8.63
CA VAL A 273 10.96 -6.16 -9.48
C VAL A 273 11.30 -7.24 -10.51
N ILE A 274 11.30 -8.51 -10.11
CA ILE A 274 11.62 -9.64 -11.01
C ILE A 274 10.55 -9.79 -12.09
N LEU A 275 9.26 -9.67 -11.74
CA LEU A 275 8.15 -9.71 -12.70
C LEU A 275 8.20 -8.51 -13.66
N ALA A 276 8.59 -7.32 -13.19
CA ALA A 276 8.80 -6.16 -14.04
C ALA A 276 9.87 -6.44 -15.10
N ARG A 277 11.02 -6.98 -14.71
CA ARG A 277 12.11 -7.37 -15.66
C ARG A 277 11.66 -8.48 -16.60
N TYR A 278 10.94 -9.46 -16.08
CA TYR A 278 10.45 -10.58 -16.87
C TYR A 278 9.51 -10.11 -17.98
N PHE A 279 8.51 -9.31 -17.66
CA PHE A 279 7.53 -8.84 -18.64
C PHE A 279 8.12 -7.80 -19.60
N ALA A 280 9.03 -6.94 -19.15
CA ALA A 280 9.69 -5.95 -20.02
C ALA A 280 10.49 -6.59 -21.19
N GLN A 281 10.96 -7.81 -21.03
CA GLN A 281 11.70 -8.54 -22.06
C GLN A 281 10.79 -9.26 -23.08
N ARG A 282 9.46 -9.21 -22.93
CA ARG A 282 8.51 -10.00 -23.71
C ARG A 282 7.85 -9.27 -24.87
N GLY A 283 8.17 -7.99 -25.06
CA GLY A 283 7.52 -7.13 -26.04
C GLY A 283 6.33 -6.37 -25.45
N THR A 284 5.47 -5.84 -26.31
CA THR A 284 4.32 -5.02 -25.88
C THR A 284 3.15 -5.91 -25.47
N PRO A 285 2.74 -5.91 -24.18
CA PRO A 285 1.60 -6.66 -23.71
C PRO A 285 0.29 -6.11 -24.28
N GLU A 286 -0.79 -6.86 -24.19
CA GLU A 286 -2.11 -6.36 -24.59
C GLU A 286 -2.62 -5.32 -23.59
N ARG A 287 -2.52 -5.58 -22.29
CA ARG A 287 -2.88 -4.65 -21.20
C ARG A 287 -1.66 -3.93 -20.67
N THR A 288 -1.83 -2.68 -20.26
CA THR A 288 -0.76 -1.95 -19.56
C THR A 288 -0.47 -2.61 -18.21
N LEU A 289 0.80 -2.89 -17.95
CA LEU A 289 1.24 -3.49 -16.69
C LEU A 289 1.75 -2.39 -15.77
N LEU A 290 1.25 -2.38 -14.54
CA LEU A 290 1.71 -1.49 -13.47
C LEU A 290 2.48 -2.33 -12.45
N PHE A 291 3.59 -1.78 -11.96
CA PHE A 291 4.41 -2.35 -10.91
C PHE A 291 4.53 -1.32 -9.81
N ALA A 292 4.08 -1.67 -8.60
CA ALA A 292 4.05 -0.76 -7.47
C ALA A 292 4.68 -1.40 -6.23
N ALA A 293 5.66 -0.73 -5.64
CA ALA A 293 6.13 -1.01 -4.30
C ALA A 293 5.58 0.08 -3.36
N PHE A 294 4.67 -0.30 -2.47
CA PHE A 294 3.99 0.62 -1.59
C PHE A 294 4.79 0.87 -0.31
N THR A 295 4.56 2.02 0.31
CA THR A 295 5.14 2.39 1.60
C THR A 295 4.07 2.45 2.67
N ALA A 296 4.50 2.33 3.91
CA ALA A 296 3.67 2.48 5.10
C ALA A 296 2.47 1.51 5.16
N GLU A 297 2.65 0.30 4.65
CA GLU A 297 1.71 -0.81 4.86
C GLU A 297 1.62 -1.11 6.35
N GLU A 298 2.76 -1.33 7.00
CA GLU A 298 2.93 -1.57 8.44
C GLU A 298 2.44 -0.42 9.32
N GLY A 299 2.36 0.76 8.75
CA GLY A 299 1.93 1.99 9.42
C GLY A 299 0.46 2.36 9.20
N GLY A 300 -0.31 1.57 8.42
CA GLY A 300 -1.73 1.82 8.12
C GLY A 300 -2.09 1.89 6.65
N GLY A 301 -1.25 1.33 5.76
CA GLY A 301 -1.54 1.19 4.33
C GLY A 301 -1.62 2.54 3.59
N TYR A 302 -0.85 3.54 4.00
CA TYR A 302 -0.98 4.88 3.39
C TYR A 302 -0.56 4.91 1.93
N GLY A 303 0.44 4.10 1.55
CA GLY A 303 0.91 4.01 0.17
C GLY A 303 -0.15 3.51 -0.79
N SER A 304 -0.72 2.35 -0.52
CA SER A 304 -1.77 1.75 -1.36
C SER A 304 -3.07 2.56 -1.32
N ARG A 305 -3.43 3.14 -0.16
CA ARG A 305 -4.60 4.03 -0.03
C ARG A 305 -4.44 5.28 -0.89
N TYR A 306 -3.28 5.92 -0.87
CA TYR A 306 -3.01 7.07 -1.75
C TYR A 306 -3.04 6.64 -3.22
N PHE A 307 -2.35 5.56 -3.58
CA PHE A 307 -2.29 5.06 -4.95
C PHE A 307 -3.67 4.75 -5.52
N SER A 308 -4.55 4.12 -4.72
CA SER A 308 -5.93 3.78 -5.15
C SER A 308 -6.78 5.00 -5.48
N THR A 309 -6.43 6.19 -4.96
CA THR A 309 -7.11 7.45 -5.32
C THR A 309 -6.60 8.08 -6.62
N GLN A 310 -5.49 7.57 -7.17
CA GLN A 310 -4.84 8.12 -8.36
C GLN A 310 -5.21 7.38 -9.64
N LEU A 311 -5.98 6.31 -9.54
CA LEU A 311 -6.43 5.48 -10.66
C LEU A 311 -7.95 5.41 -10.71
N ASP A 312 -8.48 5.21 -11.91
CA ASP A 312 -9.86 4.76 -12.07
C ASP A 312 -9.91 3.25 -11.77
N PRO A 313 -10.60 2.81 -10.69
CA PRO A 313 -10.66 1.41 -10.33
C PRO A 313 -11.32 0.53 -11.40
N ASP A 314 -12.16 1.10 -12.27
CA ASP A 314 -12.79 0.35 -13.36
C ASP A 314 -11.80 -0.03 -14.46
N GLN A 315 -10.67 0.69 -14.57
CA GLN A 315 -9.58 0.36 -15.49
C GLN A 315 -8.64 -0.72 -14.95
N VAL A 316 -8.63 -0.98 -13.63
CA VAL A 316 -7.80 -2.03 -13.03
C VAL A 316 -8.51 -3.37 -13.13
N VAL A 317 -8.06 -4.22 -14.05
CA VAL A 317 -8.68 -5.51 -14.34
C VAL A 317 -8.24 -6.62 -13.41
N ALA A 318 -7.05 -6.50 -12.80
CA ALA A 318 -6.55 -7.41 -11.78
C ALA A 318 -5.43 -6.74 -10.97
N MET A 319 -5.35 -7.06 -9.67
CA MET A 319 -4.21 -6.73 -8.81
C MET A 319 -3.65 -7.99 -8.19
N PHE A 320 -2.39 -8.26 -8.47
CA PHE A 320 -1.56 -9.28 -7.86
C PHE A 320 -0.78 -8.62 -6.73
N ASN A 321 -1.32 -8.64 -5.52
CA ASN A 321 -0.57 -8.22 -4.34
C ASN A 321 0.24 -9.39 -3.84
N ILE A 322 1.55 -9.24 -3.70
CA ILE A 322 2.46 -10.34 -3.38
C ILE A 322 3.01 -10.10 -1.98
N GLU A 323 2.72 -11.03 -1.09
CA GLU A 323 2.88 -10.86 0.35
C GLU A 323 3.51 -12.10 0.98
N MET A 324 4.72 -11.97 1.55
CA MET A 324 5.36 -13.04 2.33
C MET A 324 5.46 -14.38 1.60
N ILE A 325 6.25 -14.45 0.54
CA ILE A 325 6.37 -15.64 -0.33
C ILE A 325 7.71 -16.39 -0.19
N GLY A 326 8.47 -16.09 0.87
CA GLY A 326 9.81 -16.67 1.06
C GLY A 326 9.84 -18.02 1.79
N LYS A 327 8.73 -18.46 2.38
CA LYS A 327 8.62 -19.72 3.14
C LYS A 327 7.59 -20.65 2.54
N PRO A 328 7.88 -21.97 2.41
CA PRO A 328 6.94 -22.90 1.83
C PRO A 328 5.62 -22.98 2.58
N ALA A 329 4.52 -23.04 1.85
CA ALA A 329 3.18 -23.26 2.40
C ALA A 329 3.05 -24.65 3.07
N VAL A 330 2.05 -24.80 3.94
CA VAL A 330 1.78 -26.08 4.62
C VAL A 330 1.44 -27.22 3.64
N GLU A 331 0.93 -26.86 2.47
CA GLU A 331 0.60 -27.77 1.38
C GLU A 331 1.85 -28.27 0.62
N GLY A 332 3.00 -27.67 0.89
CA GLY A 332 4.28 -28.09 0.33
C GLY A 332 4.94 -27.09 -0.63
N PRO A 333 6.06 -27.46 -1.23
CA PRO A 333 6.78 -26.59 -2.15
C PRO A 333 5.99 -26.34 -3.44
N ASN A 334 6.30 -25.23 -4.11
CA ASN A 334 5.67 -24.78 -5.37
C ASN A 334 4.17 -24.49 -5.25
N THR A 335 3.72 -24.19 -4.05
CA THR A 335 2.32 -23.94 -3.76
C THR A 335 2.16 -22.55 -3.13
N ALA A 336 1.11 -21.83 -3.52
CA ALA A 336 0.76 -20.54 -2.97
C ALA A 336 -0.74 -20.46 -2.70
N TRP A 337 -1.13 -19.66 -1.73
CA TRP A 337 -2.53 -19.43 -1.42
C TRP A 337 -2.92 -17.97 -1.72
N ILE A 338 -4.23 -17.77 -1.96
CA ILE A 338 -4.79 -16.51 -2.41
C ILE A 338 -5.89 -16.09 -1.43
N THR A 339 -5.77 -14.88 -0.89
CA THR A 339 -6.77 -14.31 0.00
C THR A 339 -8.06 -13.98 -0.74
N GLY A 340 -9.21 -14.21 -0.11
CA GLY A 340 -10.52 -13.92 -0.71
C GLY A 340 -10.75 -14.66 -2.03
N PHE A 341 -10.25 -15.87 -2.18
CA PHE A 341 -10.28 -16.68 -3.39
C PHE A 341 -11.69 -16.76 -4.01
N GLU A 342 -12.72 -16.87 -3.18
CA GLU A 342 -14.13 -17.00 -3.55
C GLU A 342 -14.79 -15.68 -3.98
N ARG A 343 -14.09 -14.52 -3.87
CA ARG A 343 -14.67 -13.20 -4.12
C ARG A 343 -14.64 -12.78 -5.59
N SER A 344 -13.84 -13.47 -6.40
CA SER A 344 -13.76 -13.27 -7.84
C SER A 344 -13.23 -14.53 -8.52
N SER A 345 -13.26 -14.59 -9.85
CA SER A 345 -12.64 -15.69 -10.60
C SER A 345 -11.12 -15.62 -10.71
N PHE A 346 -10.46 -14.68 -10.02
CA PHE A 346 -9.01 -14.49 -10.08
C PHE A 346 -8.25 -15.78 -9.72
N GLY A 347 -8.56 -16.38 -8.57
CA GLY A 347 -7.90 -17.58 -8.09
C GLY A 347 -8.06 -18.77 -9.03
N GLU A 348 -9.28 -18.98 -9.54
CA GLU A 348 -9.58 -20.05 -10.50
C GLU A 348 -8.78 -19.90 -11.79
N LEU A 349 -8.67 -18.68 -12.31
CA LEU A 349 -7.89 -18.37 -13.51
C LEU A 349 -6.39 -18.68 -13.32
N LEU A 350 -5.84 -18.40 -12.13
CA LEU A 350 -4.45 -18.74 -11.83
C LEU A 350 -4.26 -20.25 -11.70
N GLN A 351 -5.19 -20.97 -11.05
CA GLN A 351 -5.16 -22.43 -11.00
C GLN A 351 -5.21 -23.08 -12.40
N GLU A 352 -6.09 -22.57 -13.26
CA GLU A 352 -6.17 -23.05 -14.65
C GLU A 352 -4.87 -22.82 -15.42
N ALA A 353 -4.24 -21.65 -15.24
CA ALA A 353 -3.04 -21.27 -15.97
C ALA A 353 -1.82 -22.17 -15.61
N VAL A 354 -1.74 -22.65 -14.37
CA VAL A 354 -0.65 -23.55 -13.93
C VAL A 354 -1.01 -25.03 -13.99
N ALA A 355 -2.21 -25.38 -14.49
CA ALA A 355 -2.66 -26.76 -14.53
C ALA A 355 -1.71 -27.67 -15.33
N GLY A 356 -1.33 -28.79 -14.75
CA GLY A 356 -0.41 -29.73 -15.36
C GLY A 356 1.08 -29.40 -15.22
N THR A 357 1.41 -28.31 -14.53
CA THR A 357 2.78 -27.95 -14.13
C THR A 357 3.07 -28.46 -12.71
N GLU A 358 4.24 -28.11 -12.18
CA GLU A 358 4.61 -28.36 -10.79
C GLU A 358 4.03 -27.36 -9.79
N TYR A 359 3.37 -26.29 -10.28
CA TYR A 359 2.84 -25.20 -9.48
C TYR A 359 1.36 -25.38 -9.16
N SER A 360 0.93 -24.82 -8.03
CA SER A 360 -0.50 -24.76 -7.68
C SER A 360 -0.84 -23.54 -6.81
N PHE A 361 -2.08 -23.05 -7.01
CA PHE A 361 -2.69 -22.00 -6.21
C PHE A 361 -3.94 -22.54 -5.52
N TYR A 362 -4.23 -22.09 -4.31
CA TYR A 362 -5.45 -22.46 -3.59
C TYR A 362 -6.00 -21.33 -2.71
N PRO A 363 -7.21 -21.53 -2.15
CA PRO A 363 -7.77 -20.61 -1.20
C PRO A 363 -6.88 -20.44 0.04
N ASP A 364 -6.91 -19.23 0.64
CA ASP A 364 -6.30 -18.93 1.93
C ASP A 364 -6.73 -19.97 2.99
N PRO A 365 -5.78 -20.72 3.60
CA PRO A 365 -6.08 -21.72 4.62
C PRO A 365 -6.29 -21.15 6.02
N TYR A 366 -6.26 -19.81 6.20
CA TYR A 366 -6.31 -19.11 7.50
C TYR A 366 -7.54 -18.19 7.62
N PRO A 367 -8.79 -18.69 7.50
CA PRO A 367 -9.98 -17.85 7.44
C PRO A 367 -10.18 -16.99 8.70
N ASP A 368 -9.74 -17.48 9.87
CA ASP A 368 -9.86 -16.75 11.14
C ASP A 368 -8.90 -15.57 11.27
N GLN A 369 -7.86 -15.49 10.42
CA GLN A 369 -6.89 -14.40 10.39
C GLN A 369 -7.37 -13.18 9.59
N ASN A 370 -8.43 -13.30 8.80
CA ASN A 370 -8.98 -12.23 7.95
C ASN A 370 -7.92 -11.58 7.03
N LEU A 371 -7.01 -12.37 6.46
CA LEU A 371 -5.84 -11.88 5.72
C LEU A 371 -6.20 -11.05 4.49
N PHE A 372 -7.38 -11.27 3.89
CA PHE A 372 -7.86 -10.46 2.77
C PHE A 372 -7.92 -8.96 3.06
N TYR A 373 -8.09 -8.57 4.33
CA TYR A 373 -8.22 -7.17 4.77
C TYR A 373 -6.94 -6.59 5.35
N ARG A 374 -5.86 -7.37 5.42
CA ARG A 374 -4.66 -7.02 6.18
C ARG A 374 -3.45 -6.64 5.33
N SER A 375 -3.63 -6.50 4.01
CA SER A 375 -2.58 -6.05 3.11
C SER A 375 -3.13 -5.06 2.07
N ASP A 376 -2.27 -4.57 1.20
CA ASP A 376 -2.52 -3.50 0.24
C ASP A 376 -3.63 -3.78 -0.78
N ASN A 377 -3.93 -5.06 -1.05
CA ASN A 377 -5.03 -5.46 -1.93
C ASN A 377 -6.39 -4.92 -1.47
N ALA A 378 -6.58 -4.79 -0.15
CA ALA A 378 -7.88 -4.42 0.43
C ALA A 378 -8.38 -3.05 -0.06
N THR A 379 -7.48 -2.11 -0.36
CA THR A 379 -7.84 -0.76 -0.82
C THR A 379 -8.57 -0.78 -2.15
N LEU A 380 -8.06 -1.50 -3.14
CA LEU A 380 -8.68 -1.64 -4.45
C LEU A 380 -9.84 -2.64 -4.45
N ALA A 381 -9.78 -3.70 -3.63
CA ALA A 381 -10.88 -4.64 -3.46
C ALA A 381 -12.16 -3.96 -2.96
N ARG A 382 -12.05 -2.99 -2.03
CA ARG A 382 -13.19 -2.15 -1.59
C ARG A 382 -13.82 -1.31 -2.70
N LEU A 383 -13.08 -1.06 -3.77
CA LEU A 383 -13.54 -0.37 -4.98
C LEU A 383 -13.99 -1.33 -6.08
N GLY A 384 -14.10 -2.62 -5.76
CA GLY A 384 -14.59 -3.64 -6.68
C GLY A 384 -13.53 -4.25 -7.61
N VAL A 385 -12.26 -3.89 -7.46
CA VAL A 385 -11.17 -4.50 -8.24
C VAL A 385 -10.95 -5.95 -7.80
N PRO A 386 -10.71 -6.92 -8.72
CA PRO A 386 -10.24 -8.25 -8.36
C PRO A 386 -8.79 -8.15 -7.84
N ALA A 387 -8.68 -7.72 -6.59
CA ALA A 387 -7.42 -7.47 -5.90
C ALA A 387 -7.23 -8.47 -4.78
N HIS A 388 -6.22 -9.31 -4.91
CA HIS A 388 -5.97 -10.44 -4.02
C HIS A 388 -4.50 -10.47 -3.61
N SER A 389 -4.22 -10.87 -2.35
CA SER A 389 -2.86 -11.17 -1.93
C SER A 389 -2.55 -12.64 -2.24
N ILE A 390 -1.36 -12.85 -2.79
CA ILE A 390 -0.76 -14.17 -3.01
C ILE A 390 0.35 -14.32 -1.98
N SER A 391 0.29 -15.37 -1.17
CA SER A 391 1.29 -15.67 -0.16
C SER A 391 1.58 -17.16 -0.08
N THR A 392 2.63 -17.51 0.66
CA THR A 392 2.99 -18.90 0.91
C THR A 392 3.27 -19.17 2.38
N THR A 393 3.46 -18.12 3.18
CA THR A 393 3.92 -18.25 4.56
C THR A 393 2.86 -18.88 5.46
N PRO A 394 3.20 -19.91 6.24
CA PRO A 394 2.30 -20.52 7.22
C PRO A 394 2.15 -19.63 8.46
N ILE A 395 1.35 -18.57 8.35
CA ILE A 395 1.29 -17.44 9.31
C ILE A 395 1.01 -17.87 10.76
N ASP A 396 0.25 -18.93 10.99
CA ASP A 396 -0.10 -19.40 12.34
C ASP A 396 1.09 -19.98 13.12
N VAL A 397 2.13 -20.40 12.41
CA VAL A 397 3.30 -21.08 12.99
C VAL A 397 4.62 -20.38 12.65
N ASP A 398 4.60 -19.34 11.83
CA ASP A 398 5.80 -18.57 11.52
C ASP A 398 6.31 -17.85 12.79
N ARG A 399 7.58 -18.13 13.13
CA ARG A 399 8.21 -17.59 14.34
C ARG A 399 8.94 -16.29 14.09
N ASP A 400 9.11 -15.90 12.83
CA ASP A 400 9.92 -14.76 12.43
C ASP A 400 9.05 -13.53 12.09
N TYR A 401 7.77 -13.72 11.85
CA TYR A 401 6.82 -12.64 11.53
C TYR A 401 6.88 -11.51 12.55
N HIS A 402 7.16 -10.28 12.07
CA HIS A 402 7.35 -9.06 12.87
C HIS A 402 8.46 -9.16 13.94
N ARG A 403 9.52 -9.92 13.64
CA ARG A 403 10.67 -10.10 14.56
C ARG A 403 11.97 -9.75 13.88
N VAL A 404 12.99 -9.51 14.71
CA VAL A 404 14.37 -9.30 14.25
C VAL A 404 14.97 -10.54 13.57
N SER A 405 14.39 -11.71 13.80
CA SER A 405 14.83 -12.98 13.17
C SER A 405 14.35 -13.19 11.74
N ASP A 406 13.58 -12.27 11.16
CA ASP A 406 13.16 -12.35 9.75
C ASP A 406 14.29 -11.93 8.81
N HIS A 407 15.26 -12.83 8.62
CA HIS A 407 16.45 -12.67 7.80
C HIS A 407 16.38 -13.49 6.51
N VAL A 408 17.19 -13.14 5.50
CA VAL A 408 17.27 -13.85 4.22
C VAL A 408 17.60 -15.33 4.40
N GLU A 409 18.42 -15.67 5.41
CA GLU A 409 18.83 -17.04 5.73
C GLU A 409 17.68 -17.94 6.23
N THR A 410 16.57 -17.36 6.64
CA THR A 410 15.37 -18.10 7.05
C THR A 410 14.47 -18.50 5.87
N LEU A 411 14.78 -17.98 4.68
CA LEU A 411 13.98 -18.18 3.48
C LEU A 411 14.43 -19.40 2.66
N ASP A 412 13.48 -20.03 2.00
CA ASP A 412 13.75 -20.99 0.94
C ASP A 412 13.82 -20.26 -0.41
N MET A 413 15.04 -19.94 -0.85
CA MET A 413 15.28 -19.21 -2.09
C MET A 413 14.82 -19.94 -3.36
N ALA A 414 14.81 -21.26 -3.35
CA ALA A 414 14.29 -22.05 -4.47
C ALA A 414 12.76 -21.96 -4.53
N HIS A 415 12.11 -22.06 -3.37
CA HIS A 415 10.67 -21.85 -3.24
C HIS A 415 10.25 -20.44 -3.66
N LEU A 416 10.92 -19.40 -3.14
CA LEU A 416 10.68 -18.00 -3.51
C LEU A 416 10.76 -17.80 -5.03
N THR A 417 11.84 -18.30 -5.67
CA THR A 417 12.02 -18.19 -7.12
C THR A 417 10.91 -18.92 -7.88
N ASN A 418 10.53 -20.11 -7.44
CA ASN A 418 9.48 -20.91 -8.06
C ASN A 418 8.09 -20.26 -7.89
N THR A 419 7.82 -19.64 -6.74
CA THR A 419 6.58 -18.89 -6.53
C THR A 419 6.49 -17.69 -7.48
N ILE A 420 7.58 -16.93 -7.71
CA ILE A 420 7.61 -15.86 -8.70
C ILE A 420 7.32 -16.41 -10.12
N ARG A 421 7.90 -17.56 -10.47
CA ARG A 421 7.63 -18.24 -11.75
C ARG A 421 6.16 -18.65 -11.89
N ALA A 422 5.58 -19.19 -10.83
CA ALA A 422 4.15 -19.55 -10.79
C ALA A 422 3.25 -18.32 -11.00
N ILE A 423 3.57 -17.19 -10.34
CA ILE A 423 2.83 -15.93 -10.51
C ILE A 423 2.95 -15.41 -11.95
N ALA A 424 4.16 -15.43 -12.54
CA ALA A 424 4.37 -15.05 -13.93
C ALA A 424 3.51 -15.87 -14.90
N MET A 425 3.46 -17.20 -14.70
CA MET A 425 2.62 -18.11 -15.49
C MET A 425 1.13 -17.89 -15.25
N GLY A 426 0.73 -17.74 -13.99
CA GLY A 426 -0.67 -17.46 -13.61
C GLY A 426 -1.21 -16.16 -14.22
N ALA A 427 -0.38 -15.15 -14.35
CA ALA A 427 -0.76 -13.85 -14.88
C ALA A 427 -0.89 -13.79 -16.40
N GLU A 428 -0.28 -14.72 -17.14
CA GLU A 428 -0.15 -14.65 -18.61
C GLU A 428 -1.45 -14.34 -19.31
N ARG A 429 -2.49 -15.16 -19.11
CA ARG A 429 -3.78 -15.02 -19.80
C ARG A 429 -4.47 -13.68 -19.49
N ILE A 430 -4.23 -13.13 -18.29
CA ILE A 430 -4.74 -11.82 -17.90
C ILE A 430 -3.94 -10.72 -18.59
N VAL A 431 -2.63 -10.84 -18.65
CA VAL A 431 -1.73 -9.87 -19.30
C VAL A 431 -1.97 -9.76 -20.82
N VAL A 432 -2.20 -10.90 -21.49
CA VAL A 432 -2.48 -10.92 -22.93
C VAL A 432 -3.95 -10.66 -23.29
N GLY A 433 -4.80 -10.44 -22.30
CA GLY A 433 -6.21 -10.10 -22.51
C GLY A 433 -7.14 -11.27 -22.80
N ASP A 434 -6.67 -12.52 -22.73
CA ASP A 434 -7.44 -13.74 -22.98
C ASP A 434 -8.38 -14.09 -21.83
N ALA A 435 -8.10 -13.59 -20.65
CA ALA A 435 -8.93 -13.75 -19.46
C ALA A 435 -9.09 -12.42 -18.72
N THR A 436 -10.25 -12.22 -18.11
CA THR A 436 -10.56 -11.09 -17.24
C THR A 436 -11.24 -11.61 -15.99
N PRO A 437 -10.66 -11.45 -14.79
CA PRO A 437 -11.32 -11.84 -13.56
C PRO A 437 -12.64 -11.10 -13.36
N THR A 438 -13.61 -11.76 -12.75
CA THR A 438 -14.85 -11.08 -12.33
C THR A 438 -14.57 -10.07 -11.25
N ARG A 439 -15.34 -8.97 -11.21
CA ARG A 439 -15.20 -7.93 -10.17
C ARG A 439 -15.55 -8.48 -8.78
N VAL A 440 -14.86 -7.97 -7.77
CA VAL A 440 -15.25 -8.17 -6.38
C VAL A 440 -16.50 -7.33 -6.10
N ASP A 441 -17.47 -7.87 -5.35
CA ASP A 441 -18.62 -7.09 -4.88
C ASP A 441 -18.21 -6.19 -3.70
N PRO A 442 -18.14 -4.85 -3.86
CA PRO A 442 -17.72 -3.94 -2.79
C PRO A 442 -18.60 -4.04 -1.53
N ALA A 443 -19.87 -4.41 -1.68
CA ALA A 443 -20.79 -4.54 -0.55
C ALA A 443 -20.42 -5.70 0.39
N THR A 444 -19.56 -6.63 -0.07
CA THR A 444 -19.06 -7.77 0.72
C THR A 444 -17.68 -7.52 1.33
N VAL A 445 -17.06 -6.36 1.02
CA VAL A 445 -15.73 -5.99 1.53
C VAL A 445 -15.88 -4.93 2.61
N ASN A 446 -15.54 -5.26 3.85
CA ASN A 446 -15.70 -4.39 5.04
C ASN A 446 -14.59 -3.32 5.13
#